data_89eab1d8b74abc1acf44a2c7fc7e4fae
#
_entry.id   89eab1d8b74abc1acf44a2c7fc7e4fae
#
_cell.length_a   1.000
_cell.length_b   1.000
_cell.length_c   1.000
_cell.angle_alpha   90.00
_cell.angle_beta   90.00
_cell.angle_gamma   90.00
#
_symmetry.space_group_name_H-M   'P 1'
#
loop_
_entity.id
_entity.type
_entity.pdbx_description
1 polymer ?
#
loop_
_entity_poly.entity_id
_entity_poly.type
_entity_poly.pdbx_seq_one_letter_code
_entity_poly.pdbx_strand_id
1 'polypeptide(L)'
;MKHYDVIVIGAGPGGIFATYELAKKNPELSIGVFEAGHRLSDRKCPIDGDKIPTCIKCKSCSIMSGFGGAGAFSDGKYNITNDFGGTLYEYIGKQKAIELMKYVDEINMEHGGEGTRLFSTAGTQFKKICMQNKLKLLDASVRHLGTDINYVVLENLYNELKEKADFHFDTPVVSISRTDNGYLIKTASDEFECENCIVSVGRSGSKWMEKICHEMDIPTKSNRVDIGVR
;
A
#
# COMPACT_ATOMS: atom_id res chain seq x y z
N MET A 1 13.14 24.98 7.65
CA MET A 1 12.59 23.63 7.73
C MET A 1 11.19 23.70 7.14
N LYS A 2 10.79 22.74 6.27
CA LYS A 2 9.46 22.74 5.66
C LYS A 2 8.48 22.06 6.61
N HIS A 3 7.29 22.62 6.76
CA HIS A 3 6.23 22.12 7.62
C HIS A 3 5.07 21.59 6.78
N TYR A 4 4.43 20.50 7.23
CA TYR A 4 3.22 19.92 6.67
C TYR A 4 2.20 19.68 7.80
N ASP A 5 0.91 19.76 7.48
CA ASP A 5 -0.14 19.33 8.43
C ASP A 5 -0.07 17.80 8.62
N VAL A 6 0.19 17.06 7.53
CA VAL A 6 0.33 15.61 7.57
C VAL A 6 1.53 15.16 6.72
N ILE A 7 2.35 14.29 7.30
CA ILE A 7 3.35 13.54 6.53
C ILE A 7 2.91 12.06 6.44
N VAL A 8 2.93 11.53 5.22
CA VAL A 8 2.70 10.11 4.91
C VAL A 8 4.02 9.48 4.52
N ILE A 9 4.46 8.45 5.24
CA ILE A 9 5.70 7.72 4.98
C ILE A 9 5.37 6.39 4.30
N GLY A 10 5.78 6.25 3.05
CA GLY A 10 5.51 5.13 2.16
C GLY A 10 4.37 5.42 1.18
N ALA A 11 4.66 5.31 -0.12
CA ALA A 11 3.71 5.46 -1.22
C ALA A 11 3.23 4.12 -1.80
N GLY A 12 3.13 3.10 -0.95
CA GLY A 12 2.39 1.87 -1.25
C GLY A 12 0.87 2.09 -1.14
N PRO A 13 0.03 1.04 -1.31
CA PRO A 13 -1.43 1.18 -1.28
C PRO A 13 -1.95 1.91 -0.04
N GLY A 14 -1.42 1.59 1.15
CA GLY A 14 -1.85 2.27 2.38
C GLY A 14 -1.58 3.77 2.36
N GLY A 15 -0.40 4.21 1.91
CA GLY A 15 -0.07 5.64 1.80
C GLY A 15 -0.82 6.35 0.69
N ILE A 16 -1.02 5.70 -0.46
CA ILE A 16 -1.80 6.26 -1.58
C ILE A 16 -3.22 6.55 -1.13
N PHE A 17 -3.92 5.55 -0.56
CA PHE A 17 -5.31 5.74 -0.13
C PHE A 17 -5.45 6.66 1.09
N ALA A 18 -4.45 6.69 2.00
CA ALA A 18 -4.42 7.69 3.06
C ALA A 18 -4.32 9.12 2.50
N THR A 19 -3.42 9.34 1.56
CA THR A 19 -3.27 10.65 0.88
C THR A 19 -4.53 11.03 0.11
N TYR A 20 -5.13 10.07 -0.61
CA TYR A 20 -6.39 10.27 -1.34
C TYR A 20 -7.52 10.73 -0.41
N GLU A 21 -7.72 10.03 0.70
CA GLU A 21 -8.77 10.37 1.66
C GLU A 21 -8.54 11.72 2.34
N LEU A 22 -7.30 12.02 2.73
CA LEU A 22 -6.94 13.30 3.33
C LEU A 22 -7.23 14.45 2.36
N ALA A 23 -6.74 14.36 1.14
CA ALA A 23 -6.92 15.39 0.12
C ALA A 23 -8.38 15.56 -0.31
N LYS A 24 -9.16 14.46 -0.33
CA LYS A 24 -10.59 14.49 -0.67
C LYS A 24 -11.43 15.13 0.44
N LYS A 25 -11.15 14.81 1.70
CA LYS A 25 -11.93 15.27 2.85
C LYS A 25 -11.54 16.65 3.34
N ASN A 26 -10.31 17.04 3.18
CA ASN A 26 -9.81 18.34 3.57
C ASN A 26 -8.77 18.86 2.55
N PRO A 27 -9.22 19.49 1.47
CA PRO A 27 -8.36 19.98 0.39
C PRO A 27 -7.33 21.04 0.80
N GLU A 28 -7.52 21.68 1.95
CA GLU A 28 -6.62 22.73 2.46
C GLU A 28 -5.40 22.15 3.18
N LEU A 29 -5.37 20.84 3.48
CA LEU A 29 -4.23 20.24 4.16
C LEU A 29 -2.98 20.26 3.28
N SER A 30 -1.88 20.71 3.87
CA SER A 30 -0.54 20.51 3.29
C SER A 30 -0.07 19.09 3.61
N ILE A 31 0.10 18.28 2.57
CA ILE A 31 0.44 16.85 2.70
C ILE A 31 1.81 16.60 2.06
N GLY A 32 2.74 16.04 2.83
CA GLY A 32 4.01 15.53 2.31
C GLY A 32 4.01 14.00 2.25
N VAL A 33 4.34 13.41 1.11
CA VAL A 33 4.43 11.94 0.94
C VAL A 33 5.88 11.55 0.68
N PHE A 34 6.47 10.76 1.56
CA PHE A 34 7.87 10.34 1.49
C PHE A 34 7.97 8.86 1.11
N GLU A 35 8.60 8.58 -0.03
CA GLU A 35 8.80 7.23 -0.55
C GLU A 35 10.29 6.95 -0.74
N ALA A 36 10.72 5.80 -0.24
CA ALA A 36 12.12 5.36 -0.33
C ALA A 36 12.55 4.92 -1.73
N GLY A 37 11.60 4.58 -2.58
CA GLY A 37 11.84 4.16 -3.96
C GLY A 37 11.38 5.19 -4.98
N HIS A 38 11.43 4.78 -6.25
CA HIS A 38 11.19 5.65 -7.39
C HIS A 38 9.70 5.94 -7.62
N ARG A 39 9.42 7.01 -8.36
CA ARG A 39 8.09 7.24 -8.95
C ARG A 39 7.75 6.10 -9.93
N LEU A 40 6.47 5.91 -10.23
CA LEU A 40 6.00 4.75 -10.98
C LEU A 40 6.70 4.59 -12.35
N SER A 41 6.83 5.68 -13.11
CA SER A 41 7.48 5.69 -14.44
C SER A 41 8.95 5.28 -14.42
N ASP A 42 9.64 5.50 -13.30
CA ASP A 42 11.07 5.31 -13.17
C ASP A 42 11.43 3.96 -12.53
N ARG A 43 10.41 3.19 -12.14
CA ARG A 43 10.56 1.87 -11.54
C ARG A 43 10.92 0.82 -12.60
N LYS A 44 12.21 0.61 -12.84
CA LYS A 44 12.73 -0.39 -13.78
C LYS A 44 13.68 -1.34 -13.07
N CYS A 45 13.39 -2.65 -13.15
CA CYS A 45 14.35 -3.66 -12.70
C CYS A 45 15.49 -3.74 -13.72
N PRO A 46 16.76 -3.72 -13.29
CA PRO A 46 17.90 -3.81 -14.22
C PRO A 46 18.10 -5.21 -14.81
N ILE A 47 17.40 -6.23 -14.32
CA ILE A 47 17.47 -7.60 -14.88
C ILE A 47 16.89 -7.56 -16.30
N ASP A 48 17.71 -7.91 -17.28
CA ASP A 48 17.37 -7.98 -18.71
C ASP A 48 17.44 -9.40 -19.30
N GLY A 49 17.91 -10.36 -18.49
CA GLY A 49 18.06 -11.76 -18.91
C GLY A 49 19.32 -12.06 -19.73
N ASP A 50 20.07 -11.05 -20.14
CA ASP A 50 21.29 -11.16 -20.94
C ASP A 50 22.51 -10.59 -20.19
N LYS A 51 22.65 -9.27 -20.12
CA LYS A 51 23.77 -8.61 -19.44
C LYS A 51 23.66 -8.70 -17.91
N ILE A 52 22.44 -8.65 -17.41
CA ILE A 52 22.12 -8.76 -15.99
C ILE A 52 21.11 -9.88 -15.80
N PRO A 53 21.55 -11.16 -15.77
CA PRO A 53 20.65 -12.31 -15.71
C PRO A 53 20.05 -12.56 -14.33
N THR A 54 20.63 -12.01 -13.26
CA THR A 54 20.21 -12.27 -11.88
C THR A 54 20.10 -10.99 -11.06
N CYS A 55 19.41 -11.07 -9.91
CA CYS A 55 19.18 -9.92 -9.05
C CYS A 55 20.51 -9.37 -8.47
N ILE A 56 20.77 -8.08 -8.73
CA ILE A 56 21.95 -7.35 -8.24
C ILE A 56 21.78 -6.74 -6.85
N LYS A 57 20.64 -6.98 -6.18
CA LYS A 57 20.32 -6.47 -4.84
C LYS A 57 20.44 -4.95 -4.74
N CYS A 58 19.73 -4.23 -5.61
CA CYS A 58 19.68 -2.77 -5.62
C CYS A 58 19.40 -2.20 -4.23
N LYS A 59 19.98 -1.04 -3.89
CA LYS A 59 19.75 -0.34 -2.62
C LYS A 59 18.26 -0.03 -2.39
N SER A 60 17.55 0.40 -3.44
CA SER A 60 16.09 0.45 -3.50
C SER A 60 15.63 -0.47 -4.62
N CYS A 61 14.85 -1.50 -4.28
CA CYS A 61 14.38 -2.47 -5.26
C CYS A 61 13.18 -1.92 -6.03
N SER A 62 13.35 -1.63 -7.32
CA SER A 62 12.28 -1.09 -8.17
C SER A 62 11.04 -1.98 -8.28
N ILE A 63 11.12 -3.28 -7.96
CA ILE A 63 9.95 -4.17 -7.92
C ILE A 63 9.21 -4.07 -6.58
N MET A 64 9.94 -3.88 -5.47
CA MET A 64 9.36 -3.93 -4.13
C MET A 64 9.05 -2.55 -3.53
N SER A 65 9.77 -1.51 -3.94
CA SER A 65 9.68 -0.15 -3.41
C SER A 65 9.38 0.87 -4.51
N GLY A 66 8.78 1.98 -4.15
CA GLY A 66 8.35 3.04 -5.04
C GLY A 66 6.83 3.21 -5.04
N PHE A 67 6.32 4.15 -5.82
CA PHE A 67 4.89 4.42 -5.91
C PHE A 67 4.09 3.17 -6.30
N GLY A 68 3.02 2.87 -5.58
CA GLY A 68 2.25 1.63 -5.72
C GLY A 68 2.80 0.45 -4.91
N GLY A 69 3.99 0.60 -4.28
CA GLY A 69 4.61 -0.44 -3.44
C GLY A 69 4.91 -1.73 -4.20
N ALA A 70 4.96 -2.85 -3.48
CA ALA A 70 5.21 -4.17 -4.07
C ALA A 70 4.06 -4.66 -4.98
N GLY A 71 2.89 -4.05 -4.89
CA GLY A 71 1.72 -4.39 -5.70
C GLY A 71 1.74 -3.83 -7.12
N ALA A 72 2.57 -2.81 -7.41
CA ALA A 72 2.53 -2.10 -8.68
C ALA A 72 2.80 -3.00 -9.91
N PHE A 73 3.65 -3.99 -9.77
CA PHE A 73 4.00 -4.95 -10.83
C PHE A 73 3.43 -6.36 -10.58
N SER A 74 2.45 -6.46 -9.71
CA SER A 74 1.69 -7.70 -9.53
C SER A 74 0.62 -7.85 -10.61
N ASP A 75 -0.08 -8.97 -10.59
CA ASP A 75 -1.21 -9.21 -11.49
C ASP A 75 -2.51 -8.46 -11.07
N GLY A 76 -2.41 -7.50 -10.16
CA GLY A 76 -3.51 -6.60 -9.82
C GLY A 76 -4.75 -7.31 -9.28
N LYS A 77 -4.57 -8.26 -8.38
CA LYS A 77 -5.68 -8.95 -7.70
C LYS A 77 -6.06 -8.24 -6.41
N TYR A 78 -7.25 -7.68 -6.40
CA TYR A 78 -7.85 -7.04 -5.24
C TYR A 78 -8.89 -7.98 -4.62
N ASN A 79 -8.61 -8.45 -3.41
CA ASN A 79 -9.47 -9.39 -2.70
C ASN A 79 -10.47 -8.64 -1.81
N ILE A 80 -11.77 -8.91 -1.99
CA ILE A 80 -12.86 -8.35 -1.19
C ILE A 80 -13.42 -9.48 -0.33
N THR A 81 -12.81 -9.70 0.82
CA THR A 81 -13.17 -10.79 1.73
C THR A 81 -12.60 -10.57 3.13
N ASN A 82 -13.26 -11.16 4.14
CA ASN A 82 -12.74 -11.26 5.51
C ASN A 82 -12.11 -12.63 5.81
N ASP A 83 -12.11 -13.56 4.86
CA ASP A 83 -11.71 -14.95 5.12
C ASP A 83 -10.20 -15.17 4.98
N PHE A 84 -9.50 -14.23 4.33
CA PHE A 84 -8.03 -14.24 4.20
C PHE A 84 -7.49 -12.84 3.86
N GLY A 85 -6.18 -12.65 3.94
CA GLY A 85 -5.50 -11.40 3.53
C GLY A 85 -5.40 -10.34 4.62
N GLY A 86 -5.82 -10.64 5.84
CA GLY A 86 -5.70 -9.74 6.97
C GLY A 86 -6.84 -9.86 7.98
N THR A 87 -6.74 -9.10 9.06
CA THR A 87 -7.68 -9.15 10.19
C THR A 87 -8.34 -7.79 10.48
N LEU A 88 -8.48 -6.95 9.47
CA LEU A 88 -9.09 -5.62 9.62
C LEU A 88 -10.47 -5.68 10.31
N TYR A 89 -11.24 -6.73 10.02
CA TYR A 89 -12.54 -6.96 10.62
C TYR A 89 -12.53 -7.12 12.14
N GLU A 90 -11.40 -7.50 12.75
CA GLU A 90 -11.26 -7.58 14.20
C GLU A 90 -11.31 -6.19 14.86
N TYR A 91 -10.95 -5.14 14.12
CA TYR A 91 -10.90 -3.76 14.61
C TYR A 91 -12.16 -2.94 14.28
N ILE A 92 -12.72 -3.12 13.09
CA ILE A 92 -13.84 -2.28 12.62
C ILE A 92 -15.14 -3.06 12.36
N GLY A 93 -15.13 -4.37 12.56
CA GLY A 93 -16.24 -5.28 12.28
C GLY A 93 -16.30 -5.72 10.81
N LYS A 94 -16.88 -6.90 10.58
CA LYS A 94 -16.90 -7.56 9.25
C LYS A 94 -17.59 -6.75 8.17
N GLN A 95 -18.71 -6.11 8.51
CA GLN A 95 -19.50 -5.35 7.56
C GLN A 95 -18.72 -4.13 7.05
N LYS A 96 -18.19 -3.32 7.98
CA LYS A 96 -17.39 -2.13 7.64
C LYS A 96 -16.12 -2.49 6.87
N ALA A 97 -15.47 -3.61 7.20
CA ALA A 97 -14.28 -4.05 6.49
C ALA A 97 -14.60 -4.36 5.01
N ILE A 98 -15.71 -5.06 4.73
CA ILE A 98 -16.14 -5.32 3.36
C ILE A 98 -16.56 -4.03 2.63
N GLU A 99 -17.25 -3.12 3.28
CA GLU A 99 -17.64 -1.82 2.72
C GLU A 99 -16.40 -1.01 2.34
N LEU A 100 -15.38 -0.97 3.19
CA LEU A 100 -14.13 -0.29 2.89
C LEU A 100 -13.38 -0.92 1.71
N MET A 101 -13.33 -2.25 1.64
CA MET A 101 -12.71 -2.95 0.49
C MET A 101 -13.44 -2.66 -0.82
N LYS A 102 -14.78 -2.59 -0.80
CA LYS A 102 -15.59 -2.20 -1.97
C LYS A 102 -15.35 -0.75 -2.36
N TYR A 103 -15.26 0.15 -1.39
CA TYR A 103 -14.93 1.54 -1.65
C TYR A 103 -13.56 1.72 -2.32
N VAL A 104 -12.55 0.95 -1.90
CA VAL A 104 -11.26 0.92 -2.59
C VAL A 104 -11.38 0.37 -4.02
N ASP A 105 -12.22 -0.65 -4.23
CA ASP A 105 -12.49 -1.18 -5.58
C ASP A 105 -13.17 -0.13 -6.48
N GLU A 106 -14.12 0.64 -5.95
CA GLU A 106 -14.78 1.75 -6.65
C GLU A 106 -13.77 2.82 -7.09
N ILE A 107 -12.86 3.23 -6.20
CA ILE A 107 -11.78 4.18 -6.55
C ILE A 107 -10.90 3.61 -7.68
N ASN A 108 -10.53 2.33 -7.62
CA ASN A 108 -9.76 1.70 -8.69
C ASN A 108 -10.51 1.70 -10.03
N MET A 109 -11.85 1.50 -10.00
CA MET A 109 -12.68 1.55 -11.21
C MET A 109 -12.71 2.96 -11.81
N GLU A 110 -12.89 3.99 -10.98
CA GLU A 110 -12.88 5.40 -11.38
C GLU A 110 -11.54 5.83 -12.00
N HIS A 111 -10.45 5.16 -11.62
CA HIS A 111 -9.09 5.49 -12.09
C HIS A 111 -8.59 4.61 -13.25
N GLY A 112 -9.47 3.91 -13.95
CA GLY A 112 -9.12 3.16 -15.15
C GLY A 112 -9.30 1.65 -15.04
N GLY A 113 -9.81 1.15 -13.91
CA GLY A 113 -10.18 -0.25 -13.75
C GLY A 113 -11.53 -0.62 -14.38
N GLU A 114 -12.26 0.36 -14.93
CA GLU A 114 -13.58 0.17 -15.50
C GLU A 114 -13.59 -0.93 -16.58
N GLY A 115 -14.67 -1.72 -16.62
CA GLY A 115 -14.80 -2.85 -17.56
C GLY A 115 -14.12 -4.14 -17.12
N THR A 116 -13.32 -4.14 -16.05
CA THR A 116 -12.72 -5.37 -15.52
C THR A 116 -13.73 -6.20 -14.74
N ARG A 117 -13.60 -7.53 -14.85
CA ARG A 117 -14.54 -8.44 -14.23
C ARG A 117 -14.25 -8.63 -12.74
N LEU A 118 -15.31 -8.56 -11.93
CA LEU A 118 -15.30 -9.04 -10.54
C LEU A 118 -15.68 -10.53 -10.51
N PHE A 119 -14.76 -11.36 -10.09
CA PHE A 119 -15.01 -12.80 -9.88
C PHE A 119 -15.51 -12.99 -8.45
N SER A 120 -16.42 -13.96 -8.25
CA SER A 120 -16.91 -14.29 -6.92
C SER A 120 -17.12 -15.78 -6.76
N THR A 121 -16.84 -16.31 -5.57
CA THR A 121 -17.16 -17.68 -5.18
C THR A 121 -18.61 -17.81 -4.67
N ALA A 122 -19.30 -16.70 -4.43
CA ALA A 122 -20.67 -16.69 -3.95
C ALA A 122 -21.62 -17.27 -5.01
N GLY A 123 -22.54 -18.13 -4.57
CA GLY A 123 -23.56 -18.72 -5.42
C GLY A 123 -23.04 -19.75 -6.43
N THR A 124 -21.78 -20.15 -6.35
CA THR A 124 -21.20 -21.16 -7.25
C THR A 124 -21.47 -22.59 -6.75
N GLN A 125 -21.57 -23.53 -7.72
CA GLN A 125 -21.69 -24.96 -7.41
C GLN A 125 -20.44 -25.53 -6.69
N PHE A 126 -19.30 -24.83 -6.77
CA PHE A 126 -18.05 -25.27 -6.14
C PHE A 126 -18.17 -25.41 -4.62
N LYS A 127 -19.01 -24.61 -3.97
CA LYS A 127 -19.25 -24.72 -2.53
C LYS A 127 -19.80 -26.10 -2.16
N LYS A 128 -20.78 -26.58 -2.93
CA LYS A 128 -21.37 -27.93 -2.74
C LYS A 128 -20.34 -29.03 -3.01
N ILE A 129 -19.58 -28.91 -4.10
CA ILE A 129 -18.54 -29.88 -4.47
C ILE A 129 -17.45 -29.96 -3.40
N CYS A 130 -16.98 -28.80 -2.88
CA CYS A 130 -16.02 -28.75 -1.80
C CYS A 130 -16.53 -29.45 -0.54
N MET A 131 -17.76 -29.16 -0.13
CA MET A 131 -18.38 -29.78 1.05
C MET A 131 -18.49 -31.32 0.90
N GLN A 132 -18.88 -31.80 -0.27
CA GLN A 132 -18.95 -33.26 -0.58
C GLN A 132 -17.60 -33.95 -0.47
N ASN A 133 -16.50 -33.21 -0.73
CA ASN A 133 -15.13 -33.71 -0.66
C ASN A 133 -14.40 -33.31 0.63
N LYS A 134 -15.14 -32.90 1.69
CA LYS A 134 -14.59 -32.47 2.99
C LYS A 134 -13.63 -31.27 2.88
N LEU A 135 -13.83 -30.43 1.87
CA LEU A 135 -13.09 -29.17 1.67
C LEU A 135 -13.99 -28.00 2.03
N LYS A 136 -13.37 -26.91 2.49
CA LYS A 136 -14.05 -25.63 2.76
C LYS A 136 -13.67 -24.65 1.66
N LEU A 137 -14.67 -24.17 0.90
CA LEU A 137 -14.47 -23.04 -0.01
C LEU A 137 -14.59 -21.74 0.80
N LEU A 138 -13.60 -20.88 0.68
CA LEU A 138 -13.65 -19.53 1.27
C LEU A 138 -14.53 -18.63 0.39
N ASP A 139 -15.36 -17.81 1.03
CA ASP A 139 -16.19 -16.84 0.33
C ASP A 139 -15.34 -15.59 0.03
N ALA A 140 -15.17 -15.29 -1.25
CA ALA A 140 -14.39 -14.15 -1.71
C ALA A 140 -14.94 -13.59 -3.02
N SER A 141 -14.78 -12.27 -3.17
CA SER A 141 -14.84 -11.61 -4.46
C SER A 141 -13.46 -11.07 -4.81
N VAL A 142 -13.04 -11.19 -6.06
CA VAL A 142 -11.70 -10.81 -6.51
C VAL A 142 -11.82 -9.97 -7.78
N ARG A 143 -11.34 -8.74 -7.72
CA ARG A 143 -11.11 -7.93 -8.91
C ARG A 143 -9.74 -8.28 -9.47
N HIS A 144 -9.69 -8.66 -10.72
CA HIS A 144 -8.43 -8.96 -11.40
C HIS A 144 -8.20 -7.92 -12.50
N LEU A 145 -7.36 -6.94 -12.22
CA LEU A 145 -7.01 -5.88 -13.17
C LEU A 145 -6.00 -6.37 -14.22
N GLY A 146 -5.11 -7.28 -13.85
CA GLY A 146 -3.90 -7.56 -14.61
C GLY A 146 -2.83 -6.49 -14.39
N THR A 147 -1.62 -6.75 -14.85
CA THR A 147 -0.48 -5.84 -14.62
C THR A 147 -0.65 -4.51 -15.33
N ASP A 148 -1.15 -4.52 -16.57
CA ASP A 148 -1.26 -3.32 -17.41
C ASP A 148 -2.32 -2.35 -16.90
N ILE A 149 -3.52 -2.86 -16.58
CA ILE A 149 -4.60 -2.01 -16.03
C ILE A 149 -4.24 -1.53 -14.63
N ASN A 150 -3.61 -2.38 -13.81
CA ASN A 150 -3.13 -1.97 -12.49
C ASN A 150 -2.13 -0.81 -12.57
N TYR A 151 -1.24 -0.83 -13.58
CA TYR A 151 -0.34 0.29 -13.85
C TYR A 151 -1.11 1.57 -14.18
N VAL A 152 -2.10 1.49 -15.08
CA VAL A 152 -2.93 2.65 -15.47
C VAL A 152 -3.67 3.23 -14.26
N VAL A 153 -4.26 2.39 -13.42
CA VAL A 153 -4.94 2.83 -12.19
C VAL A 153 -3.98 3.59 -11.27
N LEU A 154 -2.79 3.04 -11.05
CA LEU A 154 -1.78 3.69 -10.20
C LEU A 154 -1.27 5.01 -10.80
N GLU A 155 -1.09 5.07 -12.12
CA GLU A 155 -0.67 6.29 -12.81
C GLU A 155 -1.73 7.39 -12.72
N ASN A 156 -3.00 7.05 -12.90
CA ASN A 156 -4.11 7.99 -12.76
C ASN A 156 -4.26 8.49 -11.33
N LEU A 157 -4.16 7.60 -10.33
CA LEU A 157 -4.11 8.00 -8.91
C LEU A 157 -2.94 8.94 -8.62
N TYR A 158 -1.75 8.65 -9.13
CA TYR A 158 -0.61 9.54 -8.99
C TYR A 158 -0.86 10.91 -9.62
N ASN A 159 -1.40 10.93 -10.84
CA ASN A 159 -1.69 12.17 -11.55
C ASN A 159 -2.71 13.05 -10.85
N GLU A 160 -3.70 12.46 -10.18
CA GLU A 160 -4.61 13.21 -9.32
C GLU A 160 -3.93 13.71 -8.05
N LEU A 161 -3.18 12.85 -7.37
CA LEU A 161 -2.63 13.16 -6.04
C LEU A 161 -1.44 14.13 -6.08
N LYS A 162 -0.63 14.14 -7.15
CA LYS A 162 0.51 15.05 -7.27
C LYS A 162 0.14 16.53 -7.29
N GLU A 163 -1.12 16.85 -7.62
CA GLU A 163 -1.65 18.22 -7.59
C GLU A 163 -2.14 18.62 -6.18
N LYS A 164 -2.24 17.65 -5.25
CA LYS A 164 -2.82 17.82 -3.91
C LYS A 164 -1.83 17.53 -2.78
N ALA A 165 -0.69 16.90 -3.09
CA ALA A 165 0.33 16.52 -2.12
C ALA A 165 1.73 16.60 -2.73
N ASP A 166 2.71 16.92 -1.88
CA ASP A 166 4.12 16.98 -2.27
C ASP A 166 4.75 15.59 -2.17
N PHE A 167 5.09 14.98 -3.30
CA PHE A 167 5.73 13.68 -3.34
C PHE A 167 7.26 13.78 -3.35
N HIS A 168 7.90 13.19 -2.37
CA HIS A 168 9.35 13.06 -2.22
C HIS A 168 9.76 11.61 -2.50
N PHE A 169 10.12 11.32 -3.74
CA PHE A 169 10.64 10.00 -4.16
C PHE A 169 12.13 9.90 -3.88
N ASP A 170 12.63 8.66 -3.82
CA ASP A 170 14.04 8.36 -3.51
C ASP A 170 14.49 8.99 -2.18
N THR A 171 13.54 9.23 -1.28
CA THR A 171 13.72 9.97 -0.05
C THR A 171 13.35 9.09 1.15
N PRO A 172 14.21 8.13 1.52
CA PRO A 172 13.97 7.28 2.67
C PRO A 172 14.01 8.09 3.96
N VAL A 173 12.98 7.95 4.79
CA VAL A 173 12.96 8.52 6.14
C VAL A 173 13.88 7.71 7.04
N VAL A 174 14.76 8.40 7.76
CA VAL A 174 15.77 7.80 8.65
C VAL A 174 15.23 7.66 10.06
N SER A 175 14.58 8.72 10.58
CA SER A 175 14.03 8.74 11.94
C SER A 175 12.78 9.61 12.04
N ILE A 176 11.99 9.30 13.06
CA ILE A 176 10.82 10.07 13.51
C ILE A 176 11.04 10.37 14.98
N SER A 177 10.84 11.60 15.38
CA SER A 177 10.85 12.00 16.79
C SER A 177 9.66 12.89 17.12
N ARG A 178 9.16 12.80 18.35
CA ARG A 178 8.09 13.69 18.82
C ARG A 178 8.66 15.09 19.12
N THR A 179 7.87 16.09 18.82
CA THR A 179 8.08 17.50 19.23
C THR A 179 6.90 17.96 20.09
N ASP A 180 6.94 19.15 20.62
CA ASP A 180 5.84 19.72 21.42
C ASP A 180 4.54 19.83 20.60
N ASN A 181 4.64 20.04 19.28
CA ASN A 181 3.49 20.29 18.40
C ASN A 181 3.30 19.23 17.30
N GLY A 182 3.93 18.06 17.42
CA GLY A 182 3.79 17.02 16.39
C GLY A 182 5.02 16.14 16.26
N TYR A 183 5.58 16.08 15.05
CA TYR A 183 6.69 15.17 14.73
C TYR A 183 7.77 15.87 13.89
N LEU A 184 9.01 15.52 14.16
CA LEU A 184 10.18 15.82 13.34
C LEU A 184 10.56 14.59 12.54
N ILE A 185 10.58 14.72 11.22
CA ILE A 185 10.90 13.66 10.26
C ILE A 185 12.25 13.97 9.64
N LYS A 186 13.22 13.05 9.76
CA LYS A 186 14.56 13.21 9.20
C LYS A 186 14.77 12.29 8.03
N THR A 187 15.30 12.82 6.96
CA THR A 187 15.86 12.10 5.82
C THR A 187 17.38 12.13 5.87
N ALA A 188 18.05 11.64 4.84
CA ALA A 188 19.52 11.70 4.79
C ALA A 188 20.06 13.16 4.62
N SER A 189 19.27 14.04 4.00
CA SER A 189 19.69 15.41 3.64
C SER A 189 18.92 16.50 4.36
N ASP A 190 17.67 16.23 4.75
CA ASP A 190 16.74 17.27 5.18
C ASP A 190 15.93 16.85 6.40
N GLU A 191 15.35 17.87 7.06
CA GLU A 191 14.43 17.73 8.17
C GLU A 191 13.10 18.42 7.84
N PHE A 192 12.01 17.78 8.26
CA PHE A 192 10.64 18.24 8.04
C PHE A 192 9.85 18.13 9.34
N GLU A 193 8.92 19.05 9.55
CA GLU A 193 7.98 19.01 10.68
C GLU A 193 6.57 18.71 10.19
N CYS A 194 5.78 18.04 11.02
CA CYS A 194 4.36 17.85 10.77
C CYS A 194 3.57 17.72 12.08
N GLU A 195 2.28 18.06 12.02
CA GLU A 195 1.38 17.84 13.15
C GLU A 195 1.03 16.37 13.31
N ASN A 196 0.81 15.67 12.19
CA ASN A 196 0.43 14.28 12.14
C ASN A 196 1.33 13.48 11.21
N CYS A 197 1.61 12.21 11.57
CA CYS A 197 2.42 11.32 10.77
C CYS A 197 1.71 9.97 10.56
N ILE A 198 1.55 9.56 9.31
CA ILE A 198 1.03 8.25 8.92
C ILE A 198 2.18 7.41 8.38
N VAL A 199 2.43 6.24 8.99
CA VAL A 199 3.49 5.33 8.56
C VAL A 199 2.91 4.10 7.87
N SER A 200 3.30 3.89 6.61
CA SER A 200 2.73 2.89 5.70
C SER A 200 3.80 2.19 4.85
N VAL A 201 4.91 1.78 5.47
CA VAL A 201 6.14 1.34 4.79
C VAL A 201 6.14 -0.10 4.26
N GLY A 202 5.10 -0.88 4.53
CA GLY A 202 4.99 -2.26 4.04
C GLY A 202 6.08 -3.20 4.57
N ARG A 203 6.22 -4.38 3.94
CA ARG A 203 7.15 -5.43 4.41
C ARG A 203 8.63 -5.07 4.25
N SER A 204 8.99 -4.35 3.22
CA SER A 204 10.38 -3.90 3.01
C SER A 204 10.87 -2.96 4.11
N GLY A 205 9.96 -2.19 4.71
CA GLY A 205 10.24 -1.29 5.82
C GLY A 205 10.05 -1.90 7.22
N SER A 206 9.76 -3.20 7.35
CA SER A 206 9.40 -3.81 8.65
C SER A 206 10.47 -3.64 9.73
N LYS A 207 11.75 -3.84 9.39
CA LYS A 207 12.86 -3.66 10.34
C LYS A 207 13.04 -2.20 10.76
N TRP A 208 12.85 -1.28 9.82
CA TRP A 208 12.89 0.15 10.12
C TRP A 208 11.69 0.52 11.03
N MET A 209 10.50 -0.01 10.75
CA MET A 209 9.32 0.25 11.58
C MET A 209 9.48 -0.32 13.00
N GLU A 210 10.06 -1.51 13.16
CA GLU A 210 10.38 -2.10 14.46
C GLU A 210 11.30 -1.18 15.27
N LYS A 211 12.34 -0.65 14.63
CA LYS A 211 13.25 0.33 15.23
C LYS A 211 12.50 1.60 15.67
N ILE A 212 11.67 2.20 14.80
CA ILE A 212 10.88 3.40 15.14
C ILE A 212 9.91 3.11 16.30
N CYS A 213 9.22 1.97 16.30
CA CYS A 213 8.35 1.58 17.40
C CYS A 213 9.12 1.52 18.73
N HIS A 214 10.32 0.93 18.71
CA HIS A 214 11.16 0.85 19.91
C HIS A 214 11.63 2.25 20.38
N GLU A 215 12.07 3.12 19.44
CA GLU A 215 12.53 4.48 19.76
C GLU A 215 11.40 5.40 20.27
N MET A 216 10.16 5.10 19.91
CA MET A 216 8.98 5.87 20.31
C MET A 216 8.17 5.23 21.44
N ASP A 217 8.67 4.16 22.08
CA ASP A 217 7.99 3.38 23.12
C ASP A 217 6.61 2.85 22.69
N ILE A 218 6.46 2.45 21.39
CA ILE A 218 5.24 1.83 20.89
C ILE A 218 5.37 0.31 21.03
N PRO A 219 4.50 -0.34 21.83
CA PRO A 219 4.57 -1.78 22.02
C PRO A 219 4.24 -2.54 20.74
N THR A 220 5.02 -3.56 20.43
CA THR A 220 4.82 -4.44 19.27
C THR A 220 4.57 -5.87 19.72
N LYS A 221 3.87 -6.64 18.87
CA LYS A 221 3.67 -8.08 19.05
C LYS A 221 3.81 -8.80 17.71
N SER A 222 4.24 -10.06 17.75
CA SER A 222 4.31 -10.90 16.55
C SER A 222 2.92 -11.11 15.94
N ASN A 223 2.85 -10.99 14.62
CA ASN A 223 1.65 -11.31 13.85
C ASN A 223 1.55 -12.81 13.56
N ARG A 224 0.33 -13.26 13.24
CA ARG A 224 0.10 -14.57 12.63
C ARG A 224 0.72 -14.60 11.24
N VAL A 225 1.18 -15.77 10.81
CA VAL A 225 1.75 -16.02 9.49
C VAL A 225 0.99 -17.18 8.87
N ASP A 226 0.56 -17.01 7.62
CA ASP A 226 0.01 -18.11 6.84
C ASP A 226 1.17 -18.83 6.12
N ILE A 227 1.24 -20.14 6.29
CA ILE A 227 2.22 -21.00 5.63
C ILE A 227 1.48 -21.88 4.64
N GLY A 228 1.95 -21.91 3.40
CA GLY A 228 1.35 -22.71 2.34
C GLY A 228 2.39 -23.22 1.37
N VAL A 229 1.96 -24.21 0.57
CA VAL A 229 2.73 -24.73 -0.58
C VAL A 229 2.23 -24.02 -1.84
N ARG A 230 3.18 -23.61 -2.67
CA ARG A 230 2.91 -22.99 -3.97
C ARG A 230 3.25 -23.98 -5.08
#